data_254bdb3b59030646944cb5e31e8a2910
#
_entry.id   254bdb3b59030646944cb5e31e8a2910
#
_cell.length_a   1.000
_cell.length_b   1.000
_cell.length_c   1.000
_cell.angle_alpha   90.00
_cell.angle_beta   90.00
_cell.angle_gamma   90.00
#
_symmetry.space_group_name_H-M   'P 1'
#
loop_
_entity.id
_entity.type
_entity.pdbx_description
1 polymer ?
#
loop_
_entity_poly.entity_id
_entity_poly.type
_entity_poly.pdbx_seq_one_letter_code
_entity_poly.pdbx_strand_id
1 'polypeptide(L)'
;MADATLTPDRRTMIFGALALATLPGRVDAATAIHIRRLSPAFDRMVAPDAQISVVATGIRWAEGPLWVDAGAYLLFSDPPANVVRRWQRGGIARPFLTPSGAARTDPKRVREPGANGLALDRQGRLLIANSGGRTIDRFDLVTRRREVLVDRHDGKRFNSPNDLHVARDGTIYFTDPPYGLTDGDASSLKETPVNGVYRRTPGGVVDLIDGTLTRPNGIALSPDETRLYVSVSDETAPRIMVYDLDKTGRPQRTRVFLDAKPMLAKGLPGLPDGMKVANDGTLICSVPGGMIFLSPDAQPLGLVSTGGPIANCAFGERGRALYLTANDRVLRLPLCAGWQDRDRPA
;
A
#
# COMPACT_ATOMS: atom_id res chain seq x y z
N MET A 1 74.81 -38.13 -1.53
CA MET A 1 73.70 -37.94 -2.45
C MET A 1 72.51 -38.69 -1.85
N ALA A 2 71.69 -38.02 -1.05
CA ALA A 2 70.47 -38.62 -0.56
C ALA A 2 69.55 -37.41 -0.21
N ASP A 3 68.48 -37.36 -0.89
CA ASP A 3 67.45 -36.35 -0.73
C ASP A 3 66.45 -36.81 0.32
N ALA A 4 66.25 -36.02 1.36
CA ALA A 4 65.37 -36.33 2.47
C ALA A 4 64.12 -35.48 2.34
N THR A 5 62.99 -36.05 1.91
CA THR A 5 61.71 -35.51 1.94
C THR A 5 61.11 -35.54 3.34
N LEU A 6 60.90 -34.38 3.93
CA LEU A 6 60.17 -34.17 5.19
C LEU A 6 58.68 -34.03 4.94
N THR A 7 57.87 -34.92 5.48
CA THR A 7 56.39 -34.78 5.60
C THR A 7 56.06 -33.94 6.79
N PRO A 8 55.09 -33.01 6.68
CA PRO A 8 54.64 -32.22 7.82
C PRO A 8 53.59 -32.95 8.67
N ASP A 9 53.79 -32.83 9.94
CA ASP A 9 53.10 -33.37 11.09
C ASP A 9 51.64 -32.83 11.19
N ARG A 10 50.70 -33.72 11.49
CA ARG A 10 49.32 -33.42 11.77
C ARG A 10 49.18 -32.84 13.19
N ARG A 11 49.09 -31.55 13.34
CA ARG A 11 48.66 -30.93 14.60
C ARG A 11 47.14 -30.97 14.75
N THR A 12 46.71 -31.77 15.67
CA THR A 12 45.37 -31.89 16.20
C THR A 12 44.86 -30.52 16.70
N MET A 13 43.92 -29.91 16.01
CA MET A 13 43.21 -28.74 16.56
C MET A 13 42.10 -29.22 17.50
N ILE A 14 42.30 -28.92 18.77
CA ILE A 14 41.28 -29.07 19.81
C ILE A 14 40.29 -27.93 19.61
N PHE A 15 39.08 -28.22 19.13
CA PHE A 15 37.99 -27.29 19.16
C PHE A 15 37.46 -27.18 20.58
N GLY A 16 37.85 -26.11 21.27
CA GLY A 16 37.19 -25.69 22.49
C GLY A 16 35.78 -25.24 22.18
N ALA A 17 34.77 -25.98 22.63
CA ALA A 17 33.38 -25.59 22.57
C ALA A 17 33.19 -24.38 23.53
N LEU A 18 33.13 -23.18 22.98
CA LEU A 18 32.65 -22.01 23.68
C LEU A 18 31.11 -22.15 23.80
N ALA A 19 30.64 -22.50 24.99
CA ALA A 19 29.24 -22.46 25.31
C ALA A 19 28.77 -20.97 25.23
N LEU A 20 28.16 -20.58 24.12
CA LEU A 20 27.40 -19.36 24.05
C LEU A 20 26.22 -19.50 25.02
N ALA A 21 26.35 -18.89 26.20
CA ALA A 21 25.18 -18.64 27.04
C ALA A 21 24.22 -17.76 26.23
N THR A 22 23.12 -18.36 25.76
CA THR A 22 21.99 -17.63 25.22
C THR A 22 21.41 -16.80 26.36
N LEU A 23 21.79 -15.54 26.43
CA LEU A 23 21.02 -14.55 27.17
C LEU A 23 19.57 -14.68 26.73
N PRO A 24 18.59 -14.74 27.66
CA PRO A 24 17.20 -14.72 27.26
C PRO A 24 17.01 -13.46 26.42
N GLY A 25 16.65 -13.66 25.15
CA GLY A 25 16.37 -12.56 24.23
C GLY A 25 15.44 -11.61 24.95
N ARG A 26 15.81 -10.32 24.99
CA ARG A 26 14.85 -9.27 25.28
C ARG A 26 13.65 -9.57 24.38
N VAL A 27 12.56 -10.00 25.00
CA VAL A 27 11.24 -9.95 24.37
C VAL A 27 11.11 -8.47 23.99
N ASP A 28 11.19 -8.20 22.69
CA ASP A 28 10.92 -6.88 22.17
C ASP A 28 9.65 -6.39 22.84
N ALA A 29 9.74 -5.26 23.52
CA ALA A 29 8.59 -4.57 24.05
C ALA A 29 7.62 -4.51 22.86
N ALA A 30 6.53 -5.27 22.93
CA ALA A 30 5.53 -5.39 21.91
C ALA A 30 5.29 -3.98 21.39
N THR A 31 5.59 -3.73 20.13
CA THR A 31 5.67 -2.39 19.56
C THR A 31 4.30 -1.77 19.78
N ALA A 32 4.20 -0.95 20.83
CA ALA A 32 2.92 -0.46 21.29
C ALA A 32 2.35 0.45 20.23
N ILE A 33 1.07 0.22 19.87
CA ILE A 33 0.37 1.10 18.95
C ILE A 33 0.14 2.43 19.65
N HIS A 34 0.64 3.52 19.07
CA HIS A 34 0.55 4.85 19.62
C HIS A 34 -0.26 5.78 18.73
N ILE A 35 -1.14 6.56 19.34
CA ILE A 35 -1.85 7.67 18.71
C ILE A 35 -1.22 8.96 19.24
N ARG A 36 -0.52 9.69 18.38
CA ARG A 36 0.10 10.98 18.71
C ARG A 36 -0.72 12.12 18.15
N ARG A 37 -1.22 12.96 19.01
CA ARG A 37 -1.98 14.17 18.68
C ARG A 37 -1.00 15.30 18.40
N LEU A 38 -1.09 15.91 17.22
CA LEU A 38 -0.21 17.00 16.78
C LEU A 38 -0.96 18.33 16.70
N SER A 39 -2.30 18.27 16.67
CA SER A 39 -3.20 19.42 16.67
C SER A 39 -4.48 19.09 17.42
N PRO A 40 -5.12 20.05 18.12
CA PRO A 40 -6.45 19.87 18.71
C PRO A 40 -7.53 19.50 17.67
N ALA A 41 -7.34 19.87 16.41
CA ALA A 41 -8.25 19.50 15.33
C ALA A 41 -8.36 17.98 15.14
N PHE A 42 -7.34 17.22 15.54
CA PHE A 42 -7.34 15.76 15.45
C PHE A 42 -8.42 15.09 16.31
N ASP A 43 -8.82 15.73 17.43
CA ASP A 43 -9.84 15.20 18.33
C ASP A 43 -11.23 15.13 17.72
N ARG A 44 -11.48 15.89 16.65
CA ARG A 44 -12.72 15.78 15.87
C ARG A 44 -12.79 14.49 15.05
N MET A 45 -11.65 13.87 14.77
CA MET A 45 -11.51 12.68 13.94
C MET A 45 -11.35 11.42 14.78
N VAL A 46 -10.49 11.51 15.80
CA VAL A 46 -10.12 10.38 16.66
C VAL A 46 -10.29 10.82 18.11
N ALA A 47 -11.25 10.24 18.80
CA ALA A 47 -11.53 10.57 20.20
C ALA A 47 -10.29 10.37 21.09
N PRO A 48 -10.12 11.16 22.17
CA PRO A 48 -8.96 11.05 23.07
C PRO A 48 -8.74 9.67 23.66
N ASP A 49 -9.82 8.92 23.91
CA ASP A 49 -9.85 7.58 24.48
C ASP A 49 -9.94 6.45 23.43
N ALA A 50 -9.82 6.78 22.12
CA ALA A 50 -9.91 5.80 21.04
C ALA A 50 -8.88 4.68 21.23
N GLN A 51 -9.36 3.42 21.18
CA GLN A 51 -8.53 2.23 21.26
C GLN A 51 -8.45 1.53 19.90
N ILE A 52 -7.23 1.31 19.43
CA ILE A 52 -6.99 0.56 18.20
C ILE A 52 -7.05 -0.94 18.52
N SER A 53 -7.78 -1.70 17.70
CA SER A 53 -7.88 -3.15 17.80
C SER A 53 -7.23 -3.84 16.61
N VAL A 54 -6.61 -5.00 16.85
CA VAL A 54 -6.14 -5.89 15.79
C VAL A 54 -7.32 -6.73 15.31
N VAL A 55 -7.59 -6.74 14.00
CA VAL A 55 -8.71 -7.47 13.40
C VAL A 55 -8.29 -8.66 12.57
N ALA A 56 -7.05 -8.68 12.11
CA ALA A 56 -6.46 -9.83 11.40
C ALA A 56 -4.94 -9.88 11.61
N THR A 57 -4.38 -11.08 11.60
CA THR A 57 -2.94 -11.38 11.70
C THR A 57 -2.57 -12.53 10.78
N GLY A 58 -1.27 -12.86 10.70
CA GLY A 58 -0.79 -13.99 9.88
C GLY A 58 -0.82 -13.68 8.38
N ILE A 59 -0.54 -12.44 8.02
CA ILE A 59 -0.46 -11.92 6.67
C ILE A 59 1.03 -11.76 6.33
N ARG A 60 1.45 -12.00 5.10
CA ARG A 60 2.84 -11.79 4.70
C ARG A 60 3.14 -10.30 4.53
N TRP A 61 2.25 -9.60 3.85
CA TRP A 61 2.27 -8.15 3.70
C TRP A 61 0.85 -7.67 3.45
N ALA A 62 0.25 -7.04 4.45
CA ALA A 62 -1.13 -6.56 4.37
C ALA A 62 -1.20 -5.28 3.53
N GLU A 63 -2.06 -5.29 2.50
CA GLU A 63 -2.25 -4.22 1.53
C GLU A 63 -3.70 -4.05 1.11
N GLY A 64 -3.95 -3.06 0.26
CA GLY A 64 -5.18 -2.82 -0.47
C GLY A 64 -6.45 -2.96 0.35
N PRO A 65 -6.58 -2.32 1.53
CA PRO A 65 -7.78 -2.45 2.33
C PRO A 65 -8.95 -1.74 1.64
N LEU A 66 -10.11 -2.41 1.65
CA LEU A 66 -11.34 -1.90 1.06
C LEU A 66 -12.54 -2.36 1.88
N TRP A 67 -13.35 -1.42 2.35
CA TRP A 67 -14.61 -1.75 3.00
C TRP A 67 -15.74 -1.86 1.97
N VAL A 68 -16.49 -2.96 2.03
CA VAL A 68 -17.66 -3.22 1.19
C VAL A 68 -18.91 -3.01 2.03
N ASP A 69 -19.56 -1.85 1.88
CA ASP A 69 -20.71 -1.44 2.69
C ASP A 69 -21.92 -2.38 2.52
N ALA A 70 -22.19 -2.85 1.29
CA ALA A 70 -23.33 -3.71 0.99
C ALA A 70 -23.32 -5.04 1.78
N GLY A 71 -22.14 -5.53 2.16
CA GLY A 71 -21.99 -6.76 2.93
C GLY A 71 -21.38 -6.54 4.31
N ALA A 72 -21.11 -5.30 4.72
CA ALA A 72 -20.46 -4.91 5.96
C ALA A 72 -19.20 -5.74 6.26
N TYR A 73 -18.28 -5.81 5.31
CA TYR A 73 -17.02 -6.55 5.44
C TYR A 73 -15.84 -5.79 4.85
N LEU A 74 -14.66 -6.10 5.35
CA LEU A 74 -13.38 -5.63 4.84
C LEU A 74 -12.79 -6.66 3.89
N LEU A 75 -12.36 -6.21 2.71
CA LEU A 75 -11.39 -6.91 1.88
C LEU A 75 -10.01 -6.30 2.10
N PHE A 76 -8.97 -7.11 2.00
CA PHE A 76 -7.59 -6.65 1.97
C PHE A 76 -6.73 -7.67 1.25
N SER A 77 -5.69 -7.20 0.59
CA SER A 77 -4.79 -8.03 -0.20
C SER A 77 -3.57 -8.47 0.61
N ASP A 78 -2.99 -9.58 0.18
CA ASP A 78 -1.72 -10.13 0.63
C ASP A 78 -0.92 -10.48 -0.64
N PRO A 79 -0.28 -9.46 -1.30
CA PRO A 79 0.31 -9.61 -2.62
C PRO A 79 1.35 -10.74 -2.70
N PRO A 80 2.27 -10.91 -1.72
CA PRO A 80 3.24 -12.01 -1.76
C PRO A 80 2.59 -13.39 -1.57
N ALA A 81 1.43 -13.47 -0.91
CA ALA A 81 0.69 -14.73 -0.72
C ALA A 81 -0.28 -15.01 -1.88
N ASN A 82 -0.49 -14.06 -2.79
CA ASN A 82 -1.44 -14.14 -3.89
C ASN A 82 -2.89 -14.37 -3.45
N VAL A 83 -3.31 -13.66 -2.40
CA VAL A 83 -4.63 -13.82 -1.78
C VAL A 83 -5.26 -12.46 -1.50
N VAL A 84 -6.55 -12.29 -1.83
CA VAL A 84 -7.40 -11.28 -1.18
C VAL A 84 -8.15 -11.99 -0.06
N ARG A 85 -8.15 -11.40 1.12
CA ARG A 85 -8.84 -11.91 2.31
C ARG A 85 -10.09 -11.09 2.59
N ARG A 86 -11.06 -11.71 3.24
CA ARG A 86 -12.28 -11.07 3.73
C ARG A 86 -12.36 -11.22 5.24
N TRP A 87 -12.63 -10.11 5.92
CA TRP A 87 -12.94 -10.09 7.34
C TRP A 87 -14.29 -9.43 7.60
N GLN A 88 -15.04 -9.95 8.55
CA GLN A 88 -16.26 -9.36 9.10
C GLN A 88 -16.15 -9.20 10.60
N ARG A 89 -16.83 -8.21 11.15
CA ARG A 89 -16.81 -7.95 12.59
C ARG A 89 -17.20 -9.19 13.39
N GLY A 90 -16.41 -9.49 14.43
CA GLY A 90 -16.59 -10.69 15.26
C GLY A 90 -16.10 -12.00 14.64
N GLY A 91 -15.60 -11.97 13.41
CA GLY A 91 -15.09 -13.14 12.71
C GLY A 91 -13.57 -13.15 12.55
N ILE A 92 -13.06 -14.18 11.87
CA ILE A 92 -11.68 -14.31 11.45
C ILE A 92 -11.55 -13.98 9.97
N ALA A 93 -10.39 -13.46 9.56
CA ALA A 93 -10.08 -13.22 8.15
C ALA A 93 -9.94 -14.56 7.40
N ARG A 94 -10.63 -14.69 6.26
CA ARG A 94 -10.62 -15.88 5.41
C ARG A 94 -10.24 -15.53 3.99
N PRO A 95 -9.63 -16.44 3.20
CA PRO A 95 -9.43 -16.25 1.78
C PRO A 95 -10.76 -15.92 1.07
N PHE A 96 -10.75 -14.90 0.24
CA PHE A 96 -11.89 -14.48 -0.59
C PHE A 96 -11.63 -14.72 -2.06
N LEU A 97 -10.40 -14.40 -2.55
CA LEU A 97 -9.96 -14.62 -3.91
C LEU A 97 -8.56 -15.24 -3.89
N THR A 98 -8.43 -16.44 -4.47
CA THR A 98 -7.18 -17.19 -4.58
C THR A 98 -7.17 -17.99 -5.90
N PRO A 99 -6.22 -17.78 -6.79
CA PRO A 99 -5.22 -16.71 -6.77
C PRO A 99 -5.89 -15.34 -6.94
N SER A 100 -5.33 -14.31 -6.29
CA SER A 100 -5.87 -12.95 -6.37
C SER A 100 -5.33 -12.18 -7.57
N GLY A 101 -4.10 -12.50 -7.99
CA GLY A 101 -3.41 -11.93 -9.15
C GLY A 101 -3.21 -12.94 -10.26
N ALA A 102 -1.96 -13.20 -10.62
CA ALA A 102 -1.61 -14.18 -11.66
C ALA A 102 -1.77 -15.62 -11.16
N ALA A 103 -2.37 -16.48 -11.98
CA ALA A 103 -2.57 -17.89 -11.64
C ALA A 103 -1.25 -18.69 -11.59
N ARG A 104 -0.29 -18.28 -12.42
CA ARG A 104 1.06 -18.87 -12.48
C ARG A 104 2.09 -17.79 -12.69
N THR A 105 3.13 -17.80 -11.87
CA THR A 105 4.28 -16.91 -11.99
C THR A 105 5.56 -17.69 -11.73
N ASP A 106 6.66 -17.21 -12.31
CA ASP A 106 7.99 -17.65 -11.93
C ASP A 106 8.46 -16.78 -10.73
N PRO A 107 8.65 -17.36 -9.53
CA PRO A 107 9.08 -16.60 -8.35
C PRO A 107 10.46 -15.92 -8.52
N LYS A 108 11.27 -16.38 -9.46
CA LYS A 108 12.55 -15.73 -9.80
C LYS A 108 12.36 -14.41 -10.55
N ARG A 109 11.18 -14.18 -11.13
CA ARG A 109 10.87 -12.99 -11.94
C ARG A 109 9.77 -12.13 -11.35
N VAL A 110 8.84 -12.72 -10.57
CA VAL A 110 7.68 -12.06 -9.96
C VAL A 110 7.71 -12.28 -8.46
N ARG A 111 7.93 -11.20 -7.71
CA ARG A 111 7.98 -11.19 -6.24
C ARG A 111 6.59 -11.14 -5.63
N GLU A 112 5.68 -10.38 -6.24
CA GLU A 112 4.31 -10.19 -5.76
C GLU A 112 3.32 -10.71 -6.82
N PRO A 113 2.97 -11.99 -6.77
CA PRO A 113 2.06 -12.59 -7.75
C PRO A 113 0.60 -12.17 -7.57
N GLY A 114 0.24 -11.54 -6.46
CA GLY A 114 -1.13 -11.23 -6.07
C GLY A 114 -1.64 -9.87 -6.54
N ALA A 115 -2.89 -9.61 -6.15
CA ALA A 115 -3.51 -8.31 -6.16
C ALA A 115 -2.86 -7.40 -5.10
N ASN A 116 -2.79 -6.08 -5.35
CA ASN A 116 -2.37 -5.07 -4.40
C ASN A 116 -3.54 -4.13 -4.08
N GLY A 117 -3.63 -2.92 -4.60
CA GLY A 117 -4.70 -1.98 -4.36
C GLY A 117 -6.08 -2.49 -4.80
N LEU A 118 -7.10 -2.18 -4.01
CA LEU A 118 -8.50 -2.54 -4.25
C LEU A 118 -9.38 -1.29 -4.18
N ALA A 119 -10.38 -1.20 -5.07
CA ALA A 119 -11.44 -0.20 -5.02
C ALA A 119 -12.77 -0.78 -5.51
N LEU A 120 -13.87 -0.04 -5.36
CA LEU A 120 -15.13 -0.36 -6.02
C LEU A 120 -15.35 0.59 -7.20
N ASP A 121 -15.89 0.07 -8.29
CA ASP A 121 -16.46 0.92 -9.33
C ASP A 121 -17.86 1.42 -8.92
N ARG A 122 -18.43 2.30 -9.73
CA ARG A 122 -19.77 2.87 -9.46
C ARG A 122 -20.91 1.85 -9.41
N GLN A 123 -20.71 0.65 -9.95
CA GLN A 123 -21.65 -0.46 -9.93
C GLN A 123 -21.39 -1.43 -8.76
N GLY A 124 -20.45 -1.10 -7.86
CA GLY A 124 -20.09 -1.93 -6.73
C GLY A 124 -19.25 -3.16 -7.10
N ARG A 125 -18.66 -3.20 -8.30
CA ARG A 125 -17.75 -4.27 -8.70
C ARG A 125 -16.34 -3.95 -8.22
N LEU A 126 -15.60 -4.98 -7.84
CA LEU A 126 -14.24 -4.85 -7.34
C LEU A 126 -13.27 -4.52 -8.48
N LEU A 127 -12.54 -3.44 -8.36
CA LEU A 127 -11.38 -3.12 -9.17
C LEU A 127 -10.12 -3.58 -8.45
N ILE A 128 -9.18 -4.11 -9.19
CA ILE A 128 -7.97 -4.75 -8.68
C ILE A 128 -6.75 -4.21 -9.41
N ALA A 129 -5.84 -3.58 -8.69
CA ALA A 129 -4.47 -3.39 -9.18
C ALA A 129 -3.76 -4.74 -9.09
N ASN A 130 -3.70 -5.45 -10.20
CA ASN A 130 -3.18 -6.81 -10.26
C ASN A 130 -1.68 -6.78 -10.57
N SER A 131 -0.86 -6.69 -9.52
CA SER A 131 0.60 -6.65 -9.64
C SER A 131 1.16 -7.83 -10.41
N GLY A 132 0.77 -9.05 -10.03
CA GLY A 132 1.29 -10.26 -10.66
C GLY A 132 0.79 -10.48 -12.09
N GLY A 133 -0.44 -10.05 -12.39
CA GLY A 133 -1.00 -10.08 -13.74
C GLY A 133 -0.52 -8.93 -14.62
N ARG A 134 0.00 -7.86 -14.03
CA ARG A 134 0.43 -6.64 -14.71
C ARG A 134 -0.74 -5.94 -15.41
N THR A 135 -1.90 -5.88 -14.72
CA THR A 135 -3.19 -5.42 -15.27
C THR A 135 -3.98 -4.63 -14.24
N ILE A 136 -4.95 -3.85 -14.71
CA ILE A 136 -6.09 -3.43 -13.87
C ILE A 136 -7.26 -4.32 -14.27
N ASP A 137 -7.81 -5.01 -13.28
CA ASP A 137 -8.90 -5.95 -13.50
C ASP A 137 -10.18 -5.46 -12.83
N ARG A 138 -11.31 -5.98 -13.32
CA ARG A 138 -12.61 -5.85 -12.70
C ARG A 138 -13.15 -7.23 -12.32
N PHE A 139 -13.66 -7.35 -11.10
CA PHE A 139 -14.23 -8.58 -10.58
C PHE A 139 -15.65 -8.31 -10.04
N ASP A 140 -16.61 -9.02 -10.59
CA ASP A 140 -17.99 -8.92 -10.14
C ASP A 140 -18.18 -9.73 -8.85
N LEU A 141 -18.58 -9.07 -7.77
CA LEU A 141 -18.70 -9.67 -6.44
C LEU A 141 -19.84 -10.70 -6.35
N VAL A 142 -20.83 -10.62 -7.25
CA VAL A 142 -22.01 -11.50 -7.28
C VAL A 142 -21.76 -12.70 -8.20
N THR A 143 -21.44 -12.43 -9.47
CA THR A 143 -21.26 -13.46 -10.49
C THR A 143 -19.89 -14.14 -10.45
N ARG A 144 -18.94 -13.56 -9.72
CA ARG A 144 -17.55 -14.02 -9.60
C ARG A 144 -16.76 -13.98 -10.93
N ARG A 145 -17.27 -13.25 -11.92
CA ARG A 145 -16.57 -13.07 -13.20
C ARG A 145 -15.47 -12.02 -13.05
N ARG A 146 -14.31 -12.32 -13.64
CA ARG A 146 -13.15 -11.42 -13.72
C ARG A 146 -12.88 -11.08 -15.16
N GLU A 147 -12.56 -9.83 -15.43
CA GLU A 147 -12.15 -9.31 -16.73
C GLU A 147 -10.97 -8.35 -16.58
N VAL A 148 -10.09 -8.32 -17.55
CA VAL A 148 -9.00 -7.36 -17.65
C VAL A 148 -9.56 -6.09 -18.29
N LEU A 149 -9.43 -4.96 -17.61
CA LEU A 149 -9.82 -3.64 -18.12
C LEU A 149 -8.72 -2.98 -18.94
N VAL A 150 -7.47 -3.17 -18.53
CA VAL A 150 -6.30 -2.69 -19.24
C VAL A 150 -5.05 -3.48 -18.81
N ASP A 151 -4.19 -3.78 -19.77
CA ASP A 151 -2.95 -4.56 -19.56
C ASP A 151 -1.71 -3.86 -20.14
N ARG A 152 -1.88 -2.75 -20.89
CA ARG A 152 -0.78 -2.06 -21.56
C ARG A 152 -1.07 -0.59 -21.85
N HIS A 153 0.00 0.15 -22.05
CA HIS A 153 -0.01 1.51 -22.58
C HIS A 153 1.03 1.60 -23.69
N ASP A 154 0.69 2.21 -24.83
CA ASP A 154 1.55 2.31 -26.03
C ASP A 154 2.17 0.97 -26.46
N GLY A 155 1.37 -0.09 -26.43
CA GLY A 155 1.78 -1.45 -26.81
C GLY A 155 2.64 -2.19 -25.80
N LYS A 156 3.09 -1.54 -24.71
CA LYS A 156 3.94 -2.11 -23.65
C LYS A 156 3.12 -2.49 -22.43
N ARG A 157 3.40 -3.65 -21.85
CA ARG A 157 2.74 -4.10 -20.62
C ARG A 157 3.18 -3.24 -19.43
N PHE A 158 2.28 -3.03 -18.47
CA PHE A 158 2.58 -2.40 -17.20
C PHE A 158 3.67 -3.16 -16.43
N ASN A 159 4.30 -2.48 -15.47
CA ASN A 159 5.28 -3.09 -14.57
C ASN A 159 4.59 -4.02 -13.58
N SER A 160 3.93 -3.45 -12.60
CA SER A 160 3.14 -4.14 -11.58
C SER A 160 2.17 -3.15 -10.92
N PRO A 161 0.98 -2.90 -11.50
CA PRO A 161 0.02 -1.97 -10.96
C PRO A 161 -0.17 -2.16 -9.45
N ASN A 162 -0.05 -1.04 -8.69
CA ASN A 162 0.07 -1.08 -7.24
C ASN A 162 -1.19 -0.54 -6.54
N ASP A 163 -1.54 0.73 -6.69
CA ASP A 163 -2.74 1.30 -6.07
C ASP A 163 -3.61 2.01 -7.10
N LEU A 164 -4.89 2.23 -6.77
CA LEU A 164 -5.85 2.83 -7.68
C LEU A 164 -6.93 3.63 -6.96
N HIS A 165 -7.45 4.65 -7.64
CA HIS A 165 -8.57 5.47 -7.20
C HIS A 165 -9.56 5.68 -8.35
N VAL A 166 -10.86 5.67 -8.03
CA VAL A 166 -11.94 5.85 -9.01
C VAL A 166 -12.57 7.22 -8.84
N ALA A 167 -12.55 8.03 -9.89
CA ALA A 167 -13.23 9.30 -9.93
C ALA A 167 -14.76 9.15 -10.09
N ARG A 168 -15.52 10.21 -9.83
CA ARG A 168 -16.99 10.21 -9.94
C ARG A 168 -17.50 9.92 -11.34
N ASP A 169 -16.75 10.25 -12.36
CA ASP A 169 -17.10 9.95 -13.76
C ASP A 169 -16.76 8.48 -14.14
N GLY A 170 -16.09 7.73 -13.25
CA GLY A 170 -15.63 6.37 -13.48
C GLY A 170 -14.22 6.26 -14.09
N THR A 171 -13.50 7.39 -14.19
CA THR A 171 -12.08 7.37 -14.55
C THR A 171 -11.28 6.70 -13.43
N ILE A 172 -10.39 5.77 -13.81
CA ILE A 172 -9.51 5.06 -12.90
C ILE A 172 -8.12 5.69 -12.97
N TYR A 173 -7.62 6.21 -11.85
CA TYR A 173 -6.23 6.62 -11.69
C TYR A 173 -5.48 5.49 -11.00
N PHE A 174 -4.27 5.16 -11.46
CA PHE A 174 -3.50 4.08 -10.88
C PHE A 174 -1.99 4.31 -11.03
N THR A 175 -1.23 3.65 -10.17
CA THR A 175 0.24 3.69 -10.16
C THR A 175 0.81 2.36 -10.63
N ASP A 176 1.96 2.42 -11.30
CA ASP A 176 2.62 1.26 -11.91
C ASP A 176 4.12 1.20 -11.58
N PRO A 177 4.49 1.07 -10.30
CA PRO A 177 5.89 0.85 -9.90
C PRO A 177 6.32 -0.58 -10.19
N PRO A 178 7.63 -0.90 -10.09
CA PRO A 178 8.14 -2.23 -10.40
C PRO A 178 8.16 -3.18 -9.18
N TYR A 179 7.34 -2.94 -8.11
CA TYR A 179 7.43 -3.71 -6.86
C TYR A 179 7.11 -5.20 -7.01
N GLY A 180 6.18 -5.54 -7.91
CA GLY A 180 5.83 -6.92 -8.21
C GLY A 180 6.91 -7.69 -8.95
N LEU A 181 7.90 -7.02 -9.52
CA LEU A 181 9.01 -7.60 -10.26
C LEU A 181 10.22 -7.87 -9.34
N THR A 182 10.85 -9.04 -9.45
CA THR A 182 11.93 -9.45 -8.53
C THR A 182 13.13 -8.51 -8.59
N ASP A 183 13.56 -8.12 -9.78
CA ASP A 183 14.71 -7.24 -9.99
C ASP A 183 14.30 -5.76 -10.13
N GLY A 184 13.05 -5.42 -9.80
CA GLY A 184 12.55 -4.04 -9.87
C GLY A 184 12.76 -3.42 -11.26
N ASP A 185 13.44 -2.28 -11.31
CA ASP A 185 13.72 -1.58 -12.58
C ASP A 185 14.66 -2.34 -13.53
N ALA A 186 15.47 -3.26 -13.01
CA ALA A 186 16.37 -4.11 -13.80
C ALA A 186 15.67 -5.38 -14.31
N SER A 187 14.39 -5.59 -13.99
CA SER A 187 13.68 -6.80 -14.37
C SER A 187 13.57 -6.99 -15.87
N SER A 188 13.87 -8.20 -16.33
CA SER A 188 13.67 -8.59 -17.74
C SER A 188 12.20 -8.61 -18.17
N LEU A 189 11.25 -8.50 -17.23
CA LEU A 189 9.82 -8.36 -17.51
C LEU A 189 9.41 -6.89 -17.75
N LYS A 190 10.24 -5.92 -17.38
CA LYS A 190 9.91 -4.50 -17.53
C LYS A 190 9.97 -4.11 -19.00
N GLU A 191 8.82 -3.72 -19.56
CA GLU A 191 8.68 -3.30 -20.96
C GLU A 191 8.62 -1.77 -21.08
N THR A 192 7.95 -1.10 -20.13
CA THR A 192 7.86 0.36 -20.10
C THR A 192 9.13 0.98 -19.51
N PRO A 193 9.66 2.09 -20.09
CA PRO A 193 10.85 2.75 -19.58
C PRO A 193 10.62 3.53 -18.28
N VAL A 194 9.35 3.71 -17.87
CA VAL A 194 8.95 4.54 -16.73
C VAL A 194 8.27 3.72 -15.64
N ASN A 195 8.19 4.29 -14.44
CA ASN A 195 7.30 3.86 -13.38
C ASN A 195 6.16 4.88 -13.35
N GLY A 196 5.06 4.55 -14.03
CA GLY A 196 4.07 5.55 -14.41
C GLY A 196 2.98 5.79 -13.38
N VAL A 197 2.44 6.99 -13.40
CA VAL A 197 1.11 7.31 -12.90
C VAL A 197 0.21 7.40 -14.12
N TYR A 198 -0.87 6.65 -14.15
CA TYR A 198 -1.76 6.55 -15.29
C TYR A 198 -3.20 6.90 -14.92
N ARG A 199 -3.99 7.22 -15.94
CA ARG A 199 -5.44 7.23 -15.85
C ARG A 199 -6.05 6.43 -17.00
N ARG A 200 -7.17 5.77 -16.72
CA ARG A 200 -8.01 5.10 -17.70
C ARG A 200 -9.40 5.72 -17.68
N THR A 201 -9.82 6.32 -18.78
CA THR A 201 -11.18 6.88 -18.89
C THR A 201 -12.24 5.77 -18.98
N PRO A 202 -13.53 6.08 -18.71
CA PRO A 202 -14.62 5.12 -18.90
C PRO A 202 -14.67 4.54 -20.33
N GLY A 203 -14.31 5.34 -21.32
CA GLY A 203 -14.21 4.92 -22.74
C GLY A 203 -13.01 4.02 -23.06
N GLY A 204 -12.15 3.72 -22.09
CA GLY A 204 -11.02 2.80 -22.27
C GLY A 204 -9.71 3.46 -22.70
N VAL A 205 -9.69 4.77 -22.91
CA VAL A 205 -8.45 5.50 -23.23
C VAL A 205 -7.53 5.51 -22.01
N VAL A 206 -6.26 5.17 -22.21
CA VAL A 206 -5.23 5.17 -21.16
C VAL A 206 -4.22 6.28 -21.46
N ASP A 207 -4.03 7.17 -20.49
CA ASP A 207 -3.06 8.27 -20.57
C ASP A 207 -1.98 8.10 -19.48
N LEU A 208 -0.73 8.37 -19.82
CA LEU A 208 0.34 8.58 -18.83
C LEU A 208 0.21 9.99 -18.24
N ILE A 209 0.03 10.05 -16.91
CA ILE A 209 -0.06 11.30 -16.14
C ILE A 209 1.33 11.82 -15.79
N ASP A 210 2.17 10.93 -15.26
CA ASP A 210 3.55 11.24 -14.88
C ASP A 210 4.43 10.00 -15.04
N GLY A 211 5.53 10.13 -15.77
CA GLY A 211 6.55 9.09 -15.96
C GLY A 211 7.88 9.44 -15.31
N THR A 212 7.93 10.51 -14.50
CA THR A 212 9.18 11.01 -13.91
C THR A 212 9.44 10.49 -12.49
N LEU A 213 8.43 9.91 -11.86
CA LEU A 213 8.54 9.37 -10.50
C LEU A 213 9.28 8.03 -10.49
N THR A 214 10.13 7.85 -9.48
CA THR A 214 10.93 6.62 -9.34
C THR A 214 10.12 5.47 -8.76
N ARG A 215 9.26 5.75 -7.78
CA ARG A 215 8.49 4.75 -7.01
C ARG A 215 7.10 5.28 -6.68
N PRO A 216 6.23 5.58 -7.68
CA PRO A 216 4.85 5.96 -7.39
C PRO A 216 4.14 4.81 -6.69
N ASN A 217 3.34 5.13 -5.65
CA ASN A 217 2.67 4.13 -4.82
C ASN A 217 1.20 4.50 -4.58
N GLY A 218 0.80 4.91 -3.37
CA GLY A 218 -0.57 5.27 -3.08
C GLY A 218 -1.07 6.45 -3.90
N ILE A 219 -2.36 6.44 -4.25
CA ILE A 219 -2.99 7.44 -5.10
C ILE A 219 -4.39 7.79 -4.61
N ALA A 220 -4.73 9.08 -4.55
CA ALA A 220 -6.07 9.53 -4.14
C ALA A 220 -6.43 10.88 -4.74
N LEU A 221 -7.72 11.10 -5.01
CA LEU A 221 -8.26 12.42 -5.40
C LEU A 221 -8.72 13.21 -4.18
N SER A 222 -8.66 14.55 -4.28
CA SER A 222 -9.36 15.45 -3.34
C SER A 222 -10.89 15.31 -3.46
N PRO A 223 -11.67 15.76 -2.43
CA PRO A 223 -13.13 15.64 -2.46
C PRO A 223 -13.81 16.29 -3.64
N ASP A 224 -13.27 17.34 -4.17
CA ASP A 224 -13.77 18.07 -5.34
C ASP A 224 -13.18 17.58 -6.68
N GLU A 225 -12.26 16.59 -6.61
CA GLU A 225 -11.52 16.02 -7.76
C GLU A 225 -10.67 17.03 -8.53
N THR A 226 -10.32 18.14 -7.88
CA THR A 226 -9.41 19.15 -8.47
C THR A 226 -7.94 18.85 -8.19
N ARG A 227 -7.65 17.92 -7.28
CA ARG A 227 -6.29 17.51 -6.92
C ARG A 227 -6.14 16.00 -6.93
N LEU A 228 -5.00 15.54 -7.46
CA LEU A 228 -4.55 14.16 -7.37
C LEU A 228 -3.31 14.11 -6.47
N TYR A 229 -3.35 13.26 -5.45
CA TYR A 229 -2.20 13.00 -4.58
C TYR A 229 -1.56 11.68 -4.97
N VAL A 230 -0.22 11.64 -4.99
CA VAL A 230 0.56 10.42 -5.26
C VAL A 230 1.72 10.35 -4.29
N SER A 231 1.84 9.24 -3.57
CA SER A 231 3.01 8.97 -2.74
C SER A 231 4.17 8.43 -3.57
N VAL A 232 5.38 8.73 -3.14
CA VAL A 232 6.63 8.27 -3.77
C VAL A 232 7.46 7.58 -2.70
N SER A 233 7.55 6.24 -2.79
CA SER A 233 8.29 5.38 -1.86
C SER A 233 9.78 5.26 -2.22
N ASP A 234 10.39 6.36 -2.63
CA ASP A 234 11.82 6.41 -2.93
C ASP A 234 12.60 6.68 -1.64
N GLU A 235 13.48 5.77 -1.26
CA GLU A 235 14.29 5.88 -0.03
C GLU A 235 15.22 7.10 -0.04
N THR A 236 15.59 7.61 -1.21
CA THR A 236 16.46 8.78 -1.35
C THR A 236 15.68 10.10 -1.35
N ALA A 237 14.43 10.05 -1.77
CA ALA A 237 13.55 11.21 -1.92
C ALA A 237 12.06 10.88 -1.61
N PRO A 238 11.75 10.33 -0.41
CA PRO A 238 10.39 9.98 -0.04
C PRO A 238 9.53 11.24 0.08
N ARG A 239 8.39 11.26 -0.61
CA ARG A 239 7.51 12.44 -0.64
C ARG A 239 6.09 12.09 -1.04
N ILE A 240 5.19 13.03 -0.86
CA ILE A 240 3.85 13.02 -1.44
C ILE A 240 3.79 14.14 -2.45
N MET A 241 3.40 13.82 -3.67
CA MET A 241 3.15 14.77 -4.75
C MET A 241 1.69 15.19 -4.77
N VAL A 242 1.41 16.40 -5.24
CA VAL A 242 0.05 16.84 -5.56
C VAL A 242 0.05 17.47 -6.95
N TYR A 243 -0.96 17.11 -7.72
CA TYR A 243 -1.22 17.57 -9.08
C TYR A 243 -2.54 18.36 -9.05
N ASP A 244 -2.52 19.61 -9.44
CA ASP A 244 -3.74 20.35 -9.71
C ASP A 244 -4.27 19.90 -11.08
N LEU A 245 -5.53 19.45 -11.11
CA LEU A 245 -6.16 18.87 -12.29
C LEU A 245 -7.04 19.87 -13.01
N ASP A 246 -7.10 19.81 -14.33
CA ASP A 246 -8.10 20.50 -15.13
C ASP A 246 -9.47 19.75 -15.09
N LYS A 247 -10.46 20.34 -15.75
CA LYS A 247 -11.81 19.76 -15.86
C LYS A 247 -11.87 18.42 -16.58
N THR A 248 -10.80 18.04 -17.28
CA THR A 248 -10.67 16.75 -17.96
C THR A 248 -9.89 15.73 -17.13
N GLY A 249 -9.48 16.09 -15.90
CA GLY A 249 -8.70 15.25 -14.99
C GLY A 249 -7.22 15.12 -15.38
N ARG A 250 -6.68 16.07 -16.16
CA ARG A 250 -5.27 16.10 -16.55
C ARG A 250 -4.49 17.09 -15.68
N PRO A 251 -3.23 16.77 -15.29
CA PRO A 251 -2.39 17.69 -14.53
C PRO A 251 -2.09 19.00 -15.28
N GLN A 252 -2.21 20.10 -14.55
CA GLN A 252 -1.78 21.42 -15.00
C GLN A 252 -0.57 21.93 -14.23
N ARG A 253 -0.51 21.59 -12.94
CA ARG A 253 0.57 21.98 -12.05
C ARG A 253 0.89 20.83 -11.10
N THR A 254 2.19 20.64 -10.87
CA THR A 254 2.71 19.59 -9.97
C THR A 254 3.62 20.21 -8.93
N ARG A 255 3.52 19.76 -7.67
CA ARG A 255 4.40 20.18 -6.57
C ARG A 255 4.50 19.09 -5.50
N VAL A 256 5.53 19.19 -4.67
CA VAL A 256 5.62 18.39 -3.44
C VAL A 256 4.56 18.89 -2.45
N PHE A 257 3.72 18.00 -1.97
CA PHE A 257 2.74 18.25 -0.90
C PHE A 257 3.37 18.05 0.49
N LEU A 258 4.12 16.96 0.64
CA LEU A 258 4.86 16.64 1.86
C LEU A 258 6.25 16.08 1.48
N ASP A 259 7.32 16.66 2.01
CA ASP A 259 8.65 16.04 2.02
C ASP A 259 8.77 15.15 3.25
N ALA A 260 8.91 13.83 3.05
CA ALA A 260 9.04 12.85 4.13
C ALA A 260 10.50 12.51 4.45
N LYS A 261 11.47 13.07 3.73
CA LYS A 261 12.91 12.84 3.98
C LYS A 261 13.35 13.17 5.41
N PRO A 262 12.89 14.25 6.07
CA PRO A 262 13.22 14.51 7.47
C PRO A 262 12.70 13.48 8.45
N MET A 263 11.59 12.77 8.11
CA MET A 263 11.07 11.67 8.93
C MET A 263 11.93 10.41 8.77
N LEU A 264 12.29 10.07 7.53
CA LEU A 264 13.17 8.95 7.23
C LEU A 264 14.57 9.13 7.86
N ALA A 265 15.11 10.35 7.82
CA ALA A 265 16.41 10.69 8.42
C ALA A 265 16.47 10.50 9.95
N LYS A 266 15.30 10.44 10.61
CA LYS A 266 15.19 10.10 12.05
C LYS A 266 15.21 8.59 12.31
N GLY A 267 15.40 7.76 11.29
CA GLY A 267 15.36 6.29 11.40
C GLY A 267 13.96 5.73 11.64
N LEU A 268 12.90 6.47 11.33
CA LEU A 268 11.53 5.99 11.47
C LEU A 268 11.23 4.96 10.38
N PRO A 269 10.54 3.84 10.71
CA PRO A 269 10.25 2.78 9.76
C PRO A 269 9.17 3.16 8.75
N GLY A 270 9.24 2.57 7.56
CA GLY A 270 8.27 2.76 6.47
C GLY A 270 8.64 3.88 5.51
N LEU A 271 7.84 4.03 4.48
CA LEU A 271 7.96 5.04 3.42
C LEU A 271 6.55 5.59 3.13
N PRO A 272 6.42 6.71 2.39
CA PRO A 272 5.12 7.10 1.84
C PRO A 272 4.54 5.96 0.98
N ASP A 273 3.34 5.49 1.35
CA ASP A 273 2.69 4.33 0.73
C ASP A 273 1.22 4.66 0.49
N GLY A 274 0.28 3.78 0.76
CA GLY A 274 -1.14 4.00 0.54
C GLY A 274 -1.74 5.20 1.26
N MET A 275 -2.86 5.72 0.74
CA MET A 275 -3.53 6.93 1.26
C MET A 275 -5.02 6.96 1.00
N LYS A 276 -5.74 7.78 1.76
CA LYS A 276 -7.14 8.17 1.52
C LYS A 276 -7.35 9.65 1.86
N VAL A 277 -8.32 10.27 1.21
CA VAL A 277 -8.73 11.64 1.51
C VAL A 277 -10.14 11.62 2.09
N ALA A 278 -10.33 12.26 3.23
CA ALA A 278 -11.63 12.41 3.88
C ALA A 278 -12.47 13.51 3.22
N ASN A 279 -13.78 13.55 3.49
CA ASN A 279 -14.70 14.52 2.88
C ASN A 279 -14.34 15.98 3.17
N ASP A 280 -13.67 16.25 4.30
CA ASP A 280 -13.19 17.59 4.66
C ASP A 280 -11.84 17.94 4.01
N GLY A 281 -11.31 17.06 3.16
CA GLY A 281 -10.02 17.22 2.49
C GLY A 281 -8.81 16.78 3.31
N THR A 282 -9.00 16.26 4.52
CA THR A 282 -7.88 15.69 5.30
C THR A 282 -7.27 14.51 4.55
N LEU A 283 -5.98 14.60 4.25
CA LEU A 283 -5.20 13.50 3.68
C LEU A 283 -4.71 12.59 4.80
N ILE A 284 -5.03 11.30 4.72
CA ILE A 284 -4.52 10.26 5.58
C ILE A 284 -3.58 9.39 4.76
N CYS A 285 -2.30 9.36 5.10
CA CYS A 285 -1.32 8.67 4.28
C CYS A 285 -0.21 8.02 5.12
N SER A 286 0.36 6.95 4.58
CA SER A 286 1.54 6.34 5.13
C SER A 286 2.76 7.24 4.95
N VAL A 287 3.60 7.30 5.99
CA VAL A 287 4.88 8.01 6.00
C VAL A 287 5.87 7.24 6.88
N PRO A 288 7.17 7.55 6.86
CA PRO A 288 8.08 7.04 7.87
C PRO A 288 7.59 7.35 9.28
N GLY A 289 7.37 6.31 10.08
CA GLY A 289 6.85 6.38 11.45
C GLY A 289 5.37 6.04 11.62
N GLY A 290 4.60 5.86 10.53
CA GLY A 290 3.21 5.40 10.63
C GLY A 290 2.24 6.02 9.63
N MET A 291 0.98 6.15 10.03
CA MET A 291 -0.10 6.77 9.25
C MET A 291 -0.34 8.20 9.78
N ILE A 292 -0.03 9.20 8.95
CA ILE A 292 -0.19 10.62 9.29
C ILE A 292 -1.53 11.16 8.78
N PHE A 293 -2.12 12.06 9.54
CA PHE A 293 -3.29 12.85 9.16
C PHE A 293 -2.84 14.28 8.89
N LEU A 294 -3.08 14.77 7.69
CA LEU A 294 -2.67 16.10 7.22
C LEU A 294 -3.89 16.92 6.84
N SER A 295 -3.90 18.20 7.21
CA SER A 295 -4.88 19.13 6.67
C SER A 295 -4.73 19.31 5.15
N PRO A 296 -5.70 19.91 4.44
CA PRO A 296 -5.57 20.26 3.03
C PRO A 296 -4.34 21.14 2.69
N ASP A 297 -3.77 21.81 3.71
CA ASP A 297 -2.58 22.65 3.63
C ASP A 297 -1.32 21.97 4.17
N ALA A 298 -1.31 20.63 4.22
CA ALA A 298 -0.21 19.79 4.67
C ALA A 298 0.21 19.99 6.14
N GLN A 299 -0.66 20.55 7.01
CA GLN A 299 -0.35 20.68 8.43
C GLN A 299 -0.61 19.34 9.14
N PRO A 300 0.36 18.84 9.95
CA PRO A 300 0.18 17.59 10.69
C PRO A 300 -0.90 17.74 11.78
N LEU A 301 -1.91 16.86 11.74
CA LEU A 301 -2.99 16.81 12.71
C LEU A 301 -2.78 15.70 13.75
N GLY A 302 -2.34 14.54 13.30
CA GLY A 302 -2.09 13.38 14.15
C GLY A 302 -1.29 12.30 13.45
N LEU A 303 -0.76 11.35 14.21
CA LEU A 303 0.02 10.22 13.71
C LEU A 303 -0.36 8.96 14.48
N VAL A 304 -0.66 7.90 13.76
CA VAL A 304 -0.81 6.53 14.29
C VAL A 304 0.45 5.75 13.97
N SER A 305 1.14 5.25 14.99
CA SER A 305 2.36 4.45 14.87
C SER A 305 2.16 3.05 15.40
N THR A 306 2.75 2.06 14.73
CA THR A 306 2.76 0.64 15.16
C THR A 306 4.17 0.16 15.49
N GLY A 307 5.15 1.06 15.41
CA GLY A 307 6.56 0.72 15.49
C GLY A 307 7.14 0.02 14.26
N GLY A 308 6.28 -0.28 13.29
CA GLY A 308 6.60 -0.82 11.97
C GLY A 308 5.92 -0.03 10.86
N PRO A 309 6.15 -0.41 9.58
CA PRO A 309 5.48 0.23 8.47
C PRO A 309 3.96 0.01 8.51
N ILE A 310 3.20 1.04 8.13
CA ILE A 310 1.79 0.95 7.79
C ILE A 310 1.70 1.18 6.29
N ALA A 311 1.17 0.20 5.56
CA ALA A 311 1.18 0.26 4.11
C ALA A 311 0.02 1.10 3.55
N ASN A 312 -1.22 0.88 4.00
CA ASN A 312 -2.40 1.52 3.41
C ASN A 312 -3.52 1.69 4.43
N CYS A 313 -4.61 2.37 4.05
CA CYS A 313 -5.78 2.53 4.89
C CYS A 313 -7.09 2.52 4.08
N ALA A 314 -8.21 2.27 4.76
CA ALA A 314 -9.54 2.39 4.19
C ALA A 314 -10.55 2.87 5.25
N PHE A 315 -11.43 3.78 4.86
CA PHE A 315 -12.60 4.08 5.66
C PHE A 315 -13.58 2.91 5.62
N GLY A 316 -14.28 2.70 6.71
CA GLY A 316 -15.31 1.67 6.80
C GLY A 316 -16.37 2.00 7.83
N GLU A 317 -17.37 1.11 7.95
CA GLU A 317 -18.46 1.24 8.91
C GLU A 317 -19.17 2.60 8.80
N ARG A 318 -19.38 3.07 7.57
CA ARG A 318 -19.98 4.38 7.30
C ARG A 318 -19.15 5.54 7.86
N GLY A 319 -17.84 5.51 7.69
CA GLY A 319 -16.91 6.53 8.16
C GLY A 319 -16.67 6.52 9.67
N ARG A 320 -17.09 5.46 10.39
CA ARG A 320 -16.85 5.30 11.84
C ARG A 320 -15.63 4.50 12.19
N ALA A 321 -14.92 4.00 11.20
CA ALA A 321 -13.65 3.29 11.38
C ALA A 321 -12.67 3.61 10.26
N LEU A 322 -11.40 3.63 10.60
CA LEU A 322 -10.28 3.55 9.64
C LEU A 322 -9.60 2.21 9.86
N TYR A 323 -9.52 1.42 8.80
CA TYR A 323 -8.75 0.18 8.77
C TYR A 323 -7.36 0.48 8.25
N LEU A 324 -6.34 -0.05 8.91
CA LEU A 324 -4.93 0.14 8.56
C LEU A 324 -4.31 -1.23 8.26
N THR A 325 -3.65 -1.35 7.12
CA THR A 325 -2.82 -2.50 6.80
C THR A 325 -1.40 -2.21 7.28
N ALA A 326 -0.91 -3.01 8.23
CA ALA A 326 0.32 -2.74 8.95
C ALA A 326 1.17 -4.02 8.98
N ASN A 327 2.07 -4.16 8.00
CA ASN A 327 2.97 -5.29 7.86
C ASN A 327 2.18 -6.63 7.86
N ASP A 328 2.21 -7.39 8.95
CA ASP A 328 1.64 -8.74 9.10
C ASP A 328 0.21 -8.77 9.65
N ARG A 329 -0.42 -7.59 9.80
CA ARG A 329 -1.71 -7.43 10.49
C ARG A 329 -2.58 -6.34 9.89
N VAL A 330 -3.86 -6.40 10.22
CA VAL A 330 -4.83 -5.32 9.95
C VAL A 330 -5.36 -4.80 11.27
N LEU A 331 -5.41 -3.47 11.37
CA LEU A 331 -5.87 -2.74 12.55
C LEU A 331 -7.18 -2.00 12.24
N ARG A 332 -7.97 -1.76 13.27
CA ARG A 332 -9.16 -0.92 13.24
C ARG A 332 -9.02 0.22 14.23
N LEU A 333 -9.01 1.45 13.75
CA LEU A 333 -9.07 2.68 14.52
C LEU A 333 -10.52 3.20 14.49
N PRO A 334 -11.20 3.35 15.63
CA PRO A 334 -12.50 4.00 15.67
C PRO A 334 -12.36 5.49 15.36
N LEU A 335 -13.27 6.00 14.54
CA LEU A 335 -13.37 7.42 14.19
C LEU A 335 -14.61 8.03 14.84
N CYS A 336 -14.57 9.33 15.12
CA CYS A 336 -15.70 10.10 15.59
C CYS A 336 -16.84 10.13 14.55
N ALA A 337 -18.06 10.15 15.02
CA ALA A 337 -19.23 10.24 14.15
C ALA A 337 -19.21 11.53 13.31
N GLY A 338 -19.63 11.45 12.05
CA GLY A 338 -19.68 12.58 11.13
C GLY A 338 -18.54 12.65 10.12
N TRP A 339 -17.46 11.91 10.32
CA TRP A 339 -16.47 11.69 9.27
C TRP A 339 -17.01 10.64 8.30
N GLN A 340 -17.43 11.07 7.12
CA GLN A 340 -17.95 10.16 6.11
C GLN A 340 -16.84 9.74 5.15
N ASP A 341 -16.87 8.48 4.79
CA ASP A 341 -16.07 7.93 3.71
C ASP A 341 -16.51 8.54 2.37
N ARG A 342 -15.56 9.03 1.61
CA ARG A 342 -15.81 9.60 0.30
C ARG A 342 -16.02 8.55 -0.79
N ASP A 343 -15.39 7.40 -0.63
CA ASP A 343 -15.40 6.32 -1.63
C ASP A 343 -16.75 5.57 -1.68
N ARG A 344 -17.81 6.12 -1.05
CA ARG A 344 -19.16 5.59 -1.18
C ARG A 344 -19.69 5.82 -2.59
N PRO A 345 -20.13 4.77 -3.29
CA PRO A 345 -21.02 4.96 -4.40
C PRO A 345 -22.28 5.68 -3.89
N ALA A 346 -22.69 6.74 -4.60
CA ALA A 346 -23.91 7.48 -4.33
C ALA A 346 -25.14 6.58 -4.49
#